data_fea10823c526f134068221d1ebf68e67
#
_entry.id   fea10823c526f134068221d1ebf68e67
#
_cell.length_a   1.000
_cell.length_b   1.000
_cell.length_c   1.000
_cell.angle_alpha   90.00
_cell.angle_beta   90.00
_cell.angle_gamma   90.00
#
_symmetry.space_group_name_H-M   'P 1'
#
loop_
_entity.id
_entity.type
_entity.pdbx_description
1 polymer ?
#
loop_
_entity_poly.entity_id
_entity_poly.type
_entity_poly.pdbx_seq_one_letter_code
_entity_poly.pdbx_strand_id
1 'polypeptide(L)'
;MAALRIRQVRLHKKLSLRKLAELAQVSPGLISQVERGLTQPSLDTLRQIARALDTPLFSLLEDDVEQVAVVRRNERMSIQSASGVQYQRVSPGFGSIEMLAGFLPPGGSSVGQRWSHPAEECVLVTEGQLLVDVGDDQHCLQTGDSCYFNSSLPHAYRNPYEQDVRFIVAITPPSY
;
A
#
# COMPACT_ATOMS: atom_id res chain seq x y z
N MET A 1 -3.08 25.14 -3.86
CA MET A 1 -3.65 24.77 -2.52
C MET A 1 -4.17 23.36 -2.71
N ALA A 2 -3.74 22.41 -1.89
CA ALA A 2 -4.22 21.02 -1.97
C ALA A 2 -5.74 20.99 -1.73
N ALA A 3 -6.49 20.41 -2.67
CA ALA A 3 -7.92 20.21 -2.52
C ALA A 3 -8.15 19.10 -1.49
N LEU A 4 -9.01 19.34 -0.51
CA LEU A 4 -9.32 18.32 0.50
C LEU A 4 -10.30 17.30 -0.08
N ARG A 5 -9.98 16.01 0.04
CA ARG A 5 -10.79 14.90 -0.46
C ARG A 5 -12.04 14.57 0.39
N ILE A 6 -12.40 15.46 1.32
CA ILE A 6 -13.51 15.24 2.27
C ILE A 6 -14.80 14.86 1.54
N ARG A 7 -15.16 15.59 0.46
CA ARG A 7 -16.39 15.33 -0.30
C ARG A 7 -16.37 13.94 -0.95
N GLN A 8 -15.24 13.53 -1.54
CA GLN A 8 -15.10 12.23 -2.21
C GLN A 8 -15.26 11.09 -1.20
N VAL A 9 -14.54 11.16 -0.08
CA VAL A 9 -14.61 10.15 0.99
C VAL A 9 -16.01 10.08 1.59
N ARG A 10 -16.63 11.24 1.85
CA ARG A 10 -18.02 11.30 2.35
C ARG A 10 -18.99 10.62 1.40
N LEU A 11 -18.92 10.91 0.10
CA LEU A 11 -19.81 10.32 -0.91
C LEU A 11 -19.59 8.83 -1.05
N HIS A 12 -18.33 8.37 -1.03
CA HIS A 12 -17.98 6.95 -1.05
C HIS A 12 -18.59 6.21 0.17
N LYS A 13 -18.55 6.84 1.36
CA LYS A 13 -19.18 6.30 2.57
C LYS A 13 -20.70 6.54 2.62
N LYS A 14 -21.31 7.07 1.55
CA LYS A 14 -22.76 7.35 1.43
C LYS A 14 -23.29 8.25 2.54
N LEU A 15 -22.47 9.13 3.10
CA LEU A 15 -22.86 10.06 4.14
C LEU A 15 -23.43 11.34 3.53
N SER A 16 -24.56 11.84 4.09
CA SER A 16 -25.02 13.18 3.77
C SER A 16 -24.11 14.24 4.40
N LEU A 17 -24.08 15.44 3.85
CA LEU A 17 -23.32 16.56 4.41
C LEU A 17 -23.72 16.84 5.87
N ARG A 18 -25.03 16.79 6.18
CA ARG A 18 -25.55 16.98 7.54
C ARG A 18 -25.08 15.87 8.48
N LYS A 19 -25.06 14.61 8.02
CA LYS A 19 -24.63 13.48 8.84
C LYS A 19 -23.14 13.55 9.16
N LEU A 20 -22.31 13.94 8.18
CA LEU A 20 -20.88 14.16 8.44
C LEU A 20 -20.66 15.31 9.44
N ALA A 21 -21.38 16.41 9.30
CA ALA A 21 -21.28 17.55 10.22
C ALA A 21 -21.66 17.17 11.66
N GLU A 22 -22.72 16.38 11.83
CA GLU A 22 -23.13 15.83 13.11
C GLU A 22 -22.04 14.95 13.75
N LEU A 23 -21.51 13.99 12.99
CA LEU A 23 -20.47 13.07 13.43
C LEU A 23 -19.15 13.79 13.77
N ALA A 24 -18.79 14.80 12.98
CA ALA A 24 -17.59 15.61 13.20
C ALA A 24 -17.78 16.73 14.23
N GLN A 25 -18.98 16.90 14.77
CA GLN A 25 -19.33 17.97 15.74
C GLN A 25 -19.03 19.39 15.22
N VAL A 26 -19.29 19.62 13.94
CA VAL A 26 -19.11 20.92 13.29
C VAL A 26 -20.39 21.34 12.56
N SER A 27 -20.47 22.61 12.12
CA SER A 27 -21.63 23.07 11.38
C SER A 27 -21.69 22.49 9.95
N PRO A 28 -22.89 22.20 9.41
CA PRO A 28 -23.04 21.79 8.02
C PRO A 28 -22.49 22.84 7.03
N GLY A 29 -22.59 24.13 7.39
CA GLY A 29 -22.04 25.23 6.61
C GLY A 29 -20.51 25.15 6.49
N LEU A 30 -19.81 24.80 7.58
CA LEU A 30 -18.36 24.64 7.58
C LEU A 30 -17.94 23.47 6.67
N ILE A 31 -18.59 22.30 6.80
CA ILE A 31 -18.31 21.17 5.91
C ILE A 31 -18.50 21.57 4.44
N SER A 32 -19.61 22.25 4.12
CA SER A 32 -19.88 22.72 2.76
C SER A 32 -18.81 23.68 2.22
N GLN A 33 -18.32 24.61 3.05
CA GLN A 33 -17.28 25.55 2.66
C GLN A 33 -15.93 24.86 2.45
N VAL A 34 -15.59 23.93 3.34
CA VAL A 34 -14.34 23.13 3.24
C VAL A 34 -14.37 22.25 1.99
N GLU A 35 -15.48 21.55 1.72
CA GLU A 35 -15.62 20.70 0.52
C GLU A 35 -15.54 21.49 -0.80
N ARG A 36 -15.90 22.77 -0.78
CA ARG A 36 -15.81 23.66 -1.95
C ARG A 36 -14.47 24.42 -2.02
N GLY A 37 -13.57 24.18 -1.07
CA GLY A 37 -12.29 24.89 -1.02
C GLY A 37 -12.40 26.37 -0.67
N LEU A 38 -13.54 26.83 -0.13
CA LEU A 38 -13.79 28.23 0.21
C LEU A 38 -13.19 28.61 1.57
N THR A 39 -12.84 27.65 2.40
CA THR A 39 -12.17 27.87 3.67
C THR A 39 -11.26 26.68 3.97
N GLN A 40 -10.16 26.92 4.67
CA GLN A 40 -9.30 25.88 5.21
C GLN A 40 -9.72 25.58 6.65
N PRO A 41 -10.00 24.32 7.00
CA PRO A 41 -10.27 23.96 8.37
C PRO A 41 -9.00 24.05 9.21
N SER A 42 -9.15 24.30 10.52
CA SER A 42 -8.05 24.13 11.46
C SER A 42 -7.62 22.65 11.49
N LEU A 43 -6.40 22.39 11.98
CA LEU A 43 -5.92 21.00 12.14
C LEU A 43 -6.85 20.17 13.03
N ASP A 44 -7.42 20.78 14.09
CA ASP A 44 -8.35 20.09 14.99
C ASP A 44 -9.68 19.77 14.30
N THR A 45 -10.22 20.72 13.53
CA THR A 45 -11.39 20.48 12.69
C THR A 45 -11.14 19.37 11.67
N LEU A 46 -9.98 19.37 11.04
CA LEU A 46 -9.63 18.33 10.07
C LEU A 46 -9.49 16.95 10.73
N ARG A 47 -8.93 16.87 11.95
CA ARG A 47 -8.90 15.65 12.77
C ARG A 47 -10.29 15.14 13.13
N GLN A 48 -11.22 16.03 13.50
CA GLN A 48 -12.62 15.66 13.78
C GLN A 48 -13.29 15.07 12.54
N ILE A 49 -13.11 15.71 11.37
CA ILE A 49 -13.63 15.22 10.10
C ILE A 49 -13.02 13.88 9.72
N ALA A 50 -11.71 13.71 9.87
CA ALA A 50 -11.00 12.46 9.59
C ALA A 50 -11.52 11.30 10.45
N ARG A 51 -11.71 11.53 11.75
CA ARG A 51 -12.33 10.55 12.67
C ARG A 51 -13.77 10.23 12.29
N ALA A 52 -14.59 11.24 11.97
CA ALA A 52 -15.97 11.05 11.55
C ALA A 52 -16.10 10.27 10.24
N LEU A 53 -15.10 10.40 9.38
CA LEU A 53 -14.97 9.66 8.13
C LEU A 53 -14.24 8.32 8.31
N ASP A 54 -13.75 7.99 9.51
CA ASP A 54 -12.92 6.81 9.73
C ASP A 54 -11.85 6.66 8.61
N THR A 55 -11.04 7.71 8.46
CA THR A 55 -10.07 7.87 7.38
C THR A 55 -8.82 8.57 7.92
N PRO A 56 -7.61 8.10 7.61
CA PRO A 56 -6.39 8.77 8.03
C PRO A 56 -6.37 10.25 7.61
N LEU A 57 -5.86 11.13 8.48
CA LEU A 57 -5.81 12.56 8.24
C LEU A 57 -5.12 12.91 6.91
N PHE A 58 -3.97 12.30 6.66
CA PHE A 58 -3.16 12.58 5.48
C PHE A 58 -3.86 12.18 4.18
N SER A 59 -4.69 11.12 4.20
CA SER A 59 -5.50 10.73 3.04
C SER A 59 -6.55 11.77 2.64
N LEU A 60 -6.90 12.70 3.53
CA LEU A 60 -7.77 13.83 3.22
C LEU A 60 -7.02 15.02 2.61
N LEU A 61 -5.69 15.03 2.70
CA LEU A 61 -4.82 16.09 2.19
C LEU A 61 -4.20 15.77 0.83
N GLU A 62 -4.36 14.53 0.36
CA GLU A 62 -3.87 14.12 -0.95
C GLU A 62 -4.70 14.79 -2.05
N ASP A 63 -4.02 15.29 -3.08
CA ASP A 63 -4.65 15.75 -4.31
C ASP A 63 -5.38 14.58 -4.99
N ASP A 64 -6.31 14.87 -5.91
CA ASP A 64 -7.09 13.86 -6.63
C ASP A 64 -6.20 12.67 -7.00
N VAL A 65 -6.49 11.50 -6.40
CA VAL A 65 -5.84 10.26 -6.83
C VAL A 65 -6.24 10.09 -8.28
N GLU A 66 -5.29 10.19 -9.17
CA GLU A 66 -5.52 9.87 -10.57
C GLU A 66 -6.24 8.52 -10.62
N GLN A 67 -7.44 8.48 -11.23
CA GLN A 67 -8.22 7.25 -11.35
C GLN A 67 -7.43 6.20 -12.15
N VAL A 68 -6.46 6.65 -12.93
CA VAL A 68 -5.53 5.83 -13.71
C VAL A 68 -4.12 6.40 -13.54
N ALA A 69 -3.23 5.62 -12.94
CA ALA A 69 -1.82 5.96 -12.82
C ALA A 69 -0.98 4.97 -13.64
N VAL A 70 -0.08 5.48 -14.47
CA VAL A 70 0.86 4.67 -15.23
C VAL A 70 2.25 4.82 -14.63
N VAL A 71 2.80 3.74 -14.09
CA VAL A 71 4.16 3.70 -13.57
C VAL A 71 5.10 3.19 -14.66
N ARG A 72 5.90 4.07 -15.23
CA ARG A 72 6.87 3.71 -16.27
C ARG A 72 8.08 3.01 -15.67
N ARG A 73 8.64 2.03 -16.39
CA ARG A 73 9.76 1.21 -15.89
C ARG A 73 10.97 2.04 -15.44
N ASN A 74 11.29 3.12 -16.17
CA ASN A 74 12.39 4.03 -15.87
C ASN A 74 12.12 5.02 -14.73
N GLU A 75 10.88 5.07 -14.22
CA GLU A 75 10.43 5.96 -13.14
C GLU A 75 10.23 5.21 -11.82
N ARG A 76 10.42 3.89 -11.82
CA ARG A 76 10.20 3.07 -10.64
C ARG A 76 11.21 3.37 -9.54
N MET A 77 10.70 3.58 -8.34
CA MET A 77 11.54 3.56 -7.13
C MET A 77 12.18 2.19 -6.96
N SER A 78 13.48 2.17 -6.68
CA SER A 78 14.23 0.93 -6.43
C SER A 78 14.82 0.95 -5.03
N ILE A 79 14.75 -0.19 -4.35
CA ILE A 79 15.37 -0.43 -3.05
C ILE A 79 16.25 -1.67 -3.21
N GLN A 80 17.47 -1.60 -2.72
CA GLN A 80 18.38 -2.74 -2.66
C GLN A 80 18.83 -2.95 -1.22
N SER A 81 18.71 -4.19 -0.73
CA SER A 81 19.17 -4.55 0.58
C SER A 81 20.58 -5.15 0.55
N ALA A 82 21.27 -5.11 1.69
CA ALA A 82 22.57 -5.75 1.85
C ALA A 82 22.51 -7.29 1.70
N SER A 83 21.33 -7.90 1.86
CA SER A 83 21.09 -9.34 1.67
C SER A 83 20.89 -9.75 0.21
N GLY A 84 20.99 -8.80 -0.73
CA GLY A 84 20.98 -9.05 -2.17
C GLY A 84 19.64 -8.87 -2.85
N VAL A 85 18.53 -8.74 -2.12
CA VAL A 85 17.23 -8.47 -2.74
C VAL A 85 17.19 -7.07 -3.34
N GLN A 86 16.61 -6.98 -4.53
CA GLN A 86 16.27 -5.72 -5.18
C GLN A 86 14.77 -5.68 -5.38
N TYR A 87 14.14 -4.60 -4.92
CA TYR A 87 12.73 -4.33 -5.18
C TYR A 87 12.56 -3.08 -6.03
N GLN A 88 11.63 -3.13 -6.96
CA GLN A 88 11.14 -1.98 -7.71
C GLN A 88 9.64 -1.85 -7.47
N ARG A 89 9.20 -0.69 -7.01
CA ARG A 89 7.77 -0.42 -6.88
C ARG A 89 7.14 -0.29 -8.26
N VAL A 90 6.18 -1.16 -8.57
CA VAL A 90 5.45 -1.15 -9.85
C VAL A 90 4.04 -0.56 -9.73
N SER A 91 3.53 -0.39 -8.51
CA SER A 91 2.32 0.39 -8.22
C SER A 91 2.64 1.87 -7.99
N PRO A 92 1.67 2.78 -8.11
CA PRO A 92 1.86 4.16 -7.65
C PRO A 92 2.08 4.21 -6.13
N GLY A 93 2.54 5.36 -5.61
CA GLY A 93 2.76 5.58 -4.18
C GLY A 93 1.47 5.76 -3.35
N PHE A 94 0.31 5.45 -3.91
CA PHE A 94 -1.01 5.61 -3.32
C PHE A 94 -1.92 4.44 -3.71
N GLY A 95 -3.07 4.32 -3.04
CA GLY A 95 -4.03 3.23 -3.28
C GLY A 95 -3.99 2.16 -2.21
N SER A 96 -4.80 1.12 -2.39
CA SER A 96 -4.97 0.03 -1.41
C SER A 96 -4.08 -1.17 -1.67
N ILE A 97 -3.39 -1.18 -2.81
CA ILE A 97 -2.52 -2.28 -3.23
C ILE A 97 -1.12 -1.72 -3.53
N GLU A 98 -0.12 -2.27 -2.88
CA GLU A 98 1.27 -2.10 -3.24
C GLU A 98 1.71 -3.29 -4.09
N MET A 99 2.41 -3.02 -5.20
CA MET A 99 3.02 -4.06 -6.01
C MET A 99 4.51 -3.80 -6.15
N LEU A 100 5.30 -4.83 -5.88
CA LEU A 100 6.75 -4.81 -5.95
C LEU A 100 7.23 -5.85 -6.96
N ALA A 101 8.11 -5.46 -7.88
CA ALA A 101 8.90 -6.40 -8.67
C ALA A 101 10.17 -6.73 -7.90
N GLY A 102 10.31 -7.99 -7.51
CA GLY A 102 11.43 -8.52 -6.76
C GLY A 102 12.46 -9.22 -7.68
N PHE A 103 13.73 -9.09 -7.31
CA PHE A 103 14.84 -9.81 -7.90
C PHE A 103 15.76 -10.34 -6.80
N LEU A 104 16.15 -11.62 -6.89
CA LEU A 104 17.13 -12.25 -6.02
C LEU A 104 18.17 -13.01 -6.86
N PRO A 105 19.45 -12.68 -6.73
CA PRO A 105 20.51 -13.50 -7.30
C PRO A 105 20.66 -14.84 -6.55
N PRO A 106 21.44 -15.78 -7.06
CA PRO A 106 21.82 -17.00 -6.35
C PRO A 106 22.32 -16.69 -4.93
N GLY A 107 21.82 -17.44 -3.94
CA GLY A 107 22.12 -17.26 -2.52
C GLY A 107 21.48 -16.01 -1.88
N GLY A 108 20.71 -15.22 -2.63
CA GLY A 108 20.05 -14.02 -2.13
C GLY A 108 18.88 -14.30 -1.20
N SER A 109 18.58 -13.33 -0.32
CA SER A 109 17.45 -13.36 0.60
C SER A 109 16.80 -12.00 0.71
N SER A 110 15.49 -11.96 0.95
CA SER A 110 14.76 -10.71 1.15
C SER A 110 15.16 -10.00 2.45
N VAL A 111 15.58 -10.76 3.45
CA VAL A 111 15.87 -10.27 4.80
C VAL A 111 16.98 -11.06 5.49
N GLY A 112 17.69 -10.41 6.43
CA GLY A 112 18.55 -11.09 7.39
C GLY A 112 17.75 -11.81 8.49
N GLN A 113 16.55 -11.35 8.80
CA GLN A 113 15.58 -11.97 9.70
C GLN A 113 14.20 -11.96 9.04
N ARG A 114 13.34 -12.93 9.39
CA ARG A 114 11.97 -13.01 8.86
C ARG A 114 11.16 -11.79 9.28
N TRP A 115 10.39 -11.27 8.35
CA TRP A 115 9.49 -10.13 8.56
C TRP A 115 8.10 -10.58 8.98
N SER A 116 7.39 -9.69 9.70
CA SER A 116 5.95 -9.78 9.91
C SER A 116 5.34 -8.40 9.95
N HIS A 117 4.19 -8.20 9.29
CA HIS A 117 3.44 -6.95 9.29
C HIS A 117 1.95 -7.23 9.03
N PRO A 118 1.04 -6.31 9.45
CA PRO A 118 -0.40 -6.54 9.35
C PRO A 118 -0.88 -6.28 7.89
N ALA A 119 -0.67 -7.24 7.01
CA ALA A 119 -1.09 -7.21 5.61
C ALA A 119 -1.37 -8.63 5.10
N GLU A 120 -1.86 -8.71 3.89
CA GLU A 120 -1.94 -9.93 3.09
C GLU A 120 -1.00 -9.78 1.89
N GLU A 121 -0.31 -10.86 1.55
CA GLU A 121 0.59 -10.90 0.41
C GLU A 121 0.24 -12.02 -0.56
N CYS A 122 0.44 -11.73 -1.84
CA CYS A 122 0.43 -12.72 -2.89
C CYS A 122 1.72 -12.58 -3.71
N VAL A 123 2.57 -13.58 -3.71
CA VAL A 123 3.78 -13.64 -4.55
C VAL A 123 3.53 -14.51 -5.77
N LEU A 124 3.97 -14.05 -6.95
CA LEU A 124 3.95 -14.77 -8.22
C LEU A 124 5.38 -14.82 -8.78
N VAL A 125 5.89 -16.01 -9.04
CA VAL A 125 7.21 -16.19 -9.69
C VAL A 125 7.06 -15.98 -11.19
N THR A 126 7.84 -15.06 -11.74
CA THR A 126 7.84 -14.75 -13.18
C THR A 126 9.02 -15.38 -13.93
N GLU A 127 10.12 -15.68 -13.21
CA GLU A 127 11.32 -16.32 -13.78
C GLU A 127 12.08 -17.03 -12.67
N GLY A 128 12.58 -18.25 -12.95
CA GLY A 128 13.40 -19.03 -12.01
C GLY A 128 12.57 -19.77 -10.96
N GLN A 129 13.18 -19.98 -9.79
CA GLN A 129 12.58 -20.69 -8.64
C GLN A 129 12.76 -19.87 -7.37
N LEU A 130 11.71 -19.77 -6.57
CA LEU A 130 11.68 -19.01 -5.33
C LEU A 130 11.34 -19.93 -4.16
N LEU A 131 12.10 -19.84 -3.08
CA LEU A 131 11.72 -20.45 -1.81
C LEU A 131 11.06 -19.40 -0.93
N VAL A 132 9.81 -19.65 -0.54
CA VAL A 132 9.00 -18.79 0.33
C VAL A 132 8.89 -19.44 1.69
N ASP A 133 9.41 -18.79 2.73
CA ASP A 133 9.23 -19.18 4.12
C ASP A 133 8.02 -18.44 4.68
N VAL A 134 7.06 -19.15 5.30
CA VAL A 134 5.89 -18.56 5.98
C VAL A 134 5.65 -19.34 7.27
N GLY A 135 5.79 -18.66 8.42
CA GLY A 135 5.76 -19.35 9.72
C GLY A 135 6.85 -20.44 9.76
N ASP A 136 6.45 -21.67 10.03
CA ASP A 136 7.36 -22.82 10.10
C ASP A 136 7.46 -23.60 8.77
N ASP A 137 6.64 -23.23 7.77
CA ASP A 137 6.57 -23.90 6.49
C ASP A 137 7.47 -23.27 5.44
N GLN A 138 7.89 -24.10 4.47
CA GLN A 138 8.68 -23.67 3.31
C GLN A 138 7.99 -24.14 2.04
N HIS A 139 7.82 -23.22 1.09
CA HIS A 139 7.18 -23.46 -0.19
C HIS A 139 8.13 -23.16 -1.33
N CYS A 140 8.47 -24.19 -2.13
CA CYS A 140 9.24 -23.99 -3.35
C CYS A 140 8.27 -23.68 -4.50
N LEU A 141 8.41 -22.50 -5.10
CA LEU A 141 7.62 -22.03 -6.23
C LEU A 141 8.46 -22.02 -7.49
N GLN A 142 7.91 -22.52 -8.59
CA GLN A 142 8.48 -22.44 -9.93
C GLN A 142 7.85 -21.26 -10.71
N THR A 143 8.42 -20.94 -11.85
CA THR A 143 7.86 -19.94 -12.77
C THR A 143 6.39 -20.24 -13.08
N GLY A 144 5.52 -19.27 -12.82
CA GLY A 144 4.07 -19.36 -12.95
C GLY A 144 3.31 -19.73 -11.68
N ASP A 145 4.01 -20.24 -10.65
CA ASP A 145 3.39 -20.55 -9.36
C ASP A 145 3.18 -19.28 -8.54
N SER A 146 2.17 -19.31 -7.67
CA SER A 146 1.91 -18.25 -6.71
C SER A 146 1.66 -18.78 -5.32
N CYS A 147 1.96 -17.97 -4.31
CA CYS A 147 1.66 -18.25 -2.91
C CYS A 147 0.97 -17.03 -2.29
N TYR A 148 -0.15 -17.26 -1.62
CA TYR A 148 -0.88 -16.25 -0.86
C TYR A 148 -0.79 -16.59 0.63
N PHE A 149 -0.54 -15.57 1.46
CA PHE A 149 -0.46 -15.74 2.92
C PHE A 149 -0.78 -14.46 3.67
N ASN A 150 -1.10 -14.60 4.96
CA ASN A 150 -1.22 -13.49 5.89
C ASN A 150 0.18 -13.10 6.37
N SER A 151 0.62 -11.88 6.07
CA SER A 151 1.97 -11.36 6.37
C SER A 151 2.19 -11.07 7.85
N SER A 152 1.18 -11.25 8.72
CA SER A 152 1.39 -11.28 10.18
C SER A 152 2.19 -12.51 10.62
N LEU A 153 2.27 -13.55 9.77
CA LEU A 153 3.20 -14.66 9.98
C LEU A 153 4.62 -14.22 9.58
N PRO A 154 5.65 -14.62 10.35
CA PRO A 154 7.04 -14.37 9.96
C PRO A 154 7.34 -15.00 8.62
N HIS A 155 7.81 -14.21 7.65
CA HIS A 155 8.02 -14.69 6.29
C HIS A 155 9.34 -14.16 5.69
N ALA A 156 9.83 -14.84 4.65
CA ALA A 156 10.99 -14.44 3.87
C ALA A 156 10.95 -15.06 2.46
N TYR A 157 11.58 -14.37 1.52
CA TYR A 157 11.84 -14.85 0.17
C TYR A 157 13.32 -15.18 0.04
N ARG A 158 13.66 -16.35 -0.47
CA ARG A 158 15.05 -16.82 -0.64
C ARG A 158 15.26 -17.44 -2.01
N ASN A 159 16.45 -17.29 -2.51
CA ASN A 159 16.93 -17.98 -3.72
C ASN A 159 18.11 -18.90 -3.39
N PRO A 160 17.88 -20.13 -2.93
CA PRO A 160 18.95 -21.09 -2.67
C PRO A 160 19.47 -21.79 -3.95
N TYR A 161 18.96 -21.42 -5.12
CA TYR A 161 19.25 -22.03 -6.41
C TYR A 161 20.38 -21.30 -7.14
N GLU A 162 20.87 -21.90 -8.24
CA GLU A 162 21.99 -21.37 -9.02
C GLU A 162 21.60 -20.31 -10.06
N GLN A 163 20.31 -20.12 -10.32
CA GLN A 163 19.77 -19.16 -11.29
C GLN A 163 19.12 -17.97 -10.58
N ASP A 164 19.13 -16.84 -11.26
CA ASP A 164 18.39 -15.66 -10.80
C ASP A 164 16.88 -15.96 -10.70
N VAL A 165 16.21 -15.32 -9.74
CA VAL A 165 14.76 -15.37 -9.65
C VAL A 165 14.16 -13.97 -9.73
N ARG A 166 13.04 -13.88 -10.48
CA ARG A 166 12.18 -12.69 -10.57
C ARG A 166 10.77 -13.03 -10.15
N PHE A 167 10.18 -12.15 -9.38
CA PHE A 167 8.84 -12.36 -8.83
C PHE A 167 8.11 -11.03 -8.65
N ILE A 168 6.79 -11.09 -8.55
CA ILE A 168 5.93 -9.95 -8.20
C ILE A 168 5.30 -10.25 -6.85
N VAL A 169 5.30 -9.26 -5.96
CA VAL A 169 4.55 -9.30 -4.70
C VAL A 169 3.46 -8.25 -4.76
N ALA A 170 2.23 -8.65 -4.48
CA ALA A 170 1.10 -7.77 -4.23
C ALA A 170 0.81 -7.78 -2.73
N ILE A 171 0.68 -6.59 -2.13
CA ILE A 171 0.54 -6.38 -0.68
C ILE A 171 -0.69 -5.50 -0.44
N THR A 172 -1.55 -5.90 0.49
CA THR A 172 -2.71 -5.11 0.92
C THR A 172 -2.99 -5.27 2.42
N PRO A 173 -3.18 -4.18 3.20
CA PRO A 173 -2.85 -2.81 2.82
C PRO A 173 -1.35 -2.64 2.56
N PRO A 174 -0.94 -1.57 1.83
CA PRO A 174 0.47 -1.27 1.63
C PRO A 174 1.25 -1.22 2.94
N SER A 175 2.43 -1.84 2.97
CA SER A 175 3.33 -1.82 4.11
C SER A 175 4.27 -0.61 3.99
N TYR A 176 4.20 0.30 4.93
CA TYR A 176 5.08 1.48 5.03
C TYR A 176 6.12 1.29 6.12
#